data_5c97953c43b5d92502286138b0407dd6
#
_entry.id   5c97953c43b5d92502286138b0407dd6
#
_cell.length_a   1.000
_cell.length_b   1.000
_cell.length_c   1.000
_cell.angle_alpha   90.00
_cell.angle_beta   90.00
_cell.angle_gamma   90.00
#
_symmetry.space_group_name_H-M   'P 1'
#
loop_
_entity.id
_entity.type
_entity.pdbx_description
1 polymer ?
#
loop_
_entity_poly.entity_id
_entity_poly.type
_entity_poly.pdbx_seq_one_letter_code
_entity_poly.pdbx_strand_id
1 'polypeptide(L)'
;IRLSLVGSEMCIRDRSVTVRAMEEQSVSLDTPTGKINGKIGLPDAEKPPIVLLIAGSGPTDMDGNTNSSGFSMKNNSLKLLAEGLAQRGIATLRFDKRGIASSSAAAKKESDLRFEDYVADAQGWIDRLSDDSRFSDVFVLGHSEGSLIGMLASVDNPKVKGFISLAGAGRPAYDIIEEQLSGQPAEIQYLVKSINDSLKAGKEVSNIPMGLMTLFRPSVQPYLISWYRYNPQEVIAKLRQPVLILQGDKDVQVSEEDAKLLKQSLPKAQFQILKDMNHVLKMCESVDMQVQQATYANPDLPVQEDLLITIEKFVKR
;
A
#
# COMPACT_ATOMS: atom_id res chain seq x y z
N ILE A 1 72.49 -15.28 0.11
CA ILE A 1 71.43 -15.20 1.09
C ILE A 1 70.13 -15.18 0.30
N ARG A 2 69.38 -16.32 0.30
CA ARG A 2 68.07 -16.43 -0.28
C ARG A 2 67.05 -16.07 0.81
N LEU A 3 66.21 -15.08 0.58
CA LEU A 3 64.99 -14.82 1.38
C LEU A 3 63.81 -15.42 0.62
N SER A 4 63.21 -16.45 1.20
CA SER A 4 61.97 -17.04 0.72
C SER A 4 60.81 -16.26 1.38
N LEU A 5 60.04 -15.59 0.58
CA LEU A 5 58.74 -15.04 0.95
C LEU A 5 57.71 -16.17 0.85
N VAL A 6 57.22 -16.62 2.01
CA VAL A 6 56.03 -17.45 2.09
C VAL A 6 54.81 -16.53 1.99
N GLY A 7 54.18 -16.53 0.84
CA GLY A 7 52.88 -15.90 0.65
C GLY A 7 51.78 -16.76 1.26
N SER A 8 51.13 -16.28 2.31
CA SER A 8 49.88 -16.82 2.75
C SER A 8 48.78 -16.40 1.78
N GLU A 9 48.40 -17.30 0.89
CA GLU A 9 47.16 -17.14 0.13
C GLU A 9 45.96 -17.25 1.10
N MET A 10 45.42 -16.09 1.46
CA MET A 10 44.15 -16.01 2.13
C MET A 10 43.05 -16.28 1.08
N CYS A 11 42.64 -17.56 0.99
CA CYS A 11 41.47 -17.94 0.23
C CYS A 11 40.22 -17.20 0.78
N ILE A 12 39.93 -16.03 0.22
CA ILE A 12 38.62 -15.44 0.31
C ILE A 12 37.71 -16.36 -0.51
N ARG A 13 37.03 -17.29 0.17
CA ARG A 13 35.88 -17.97 -0.42
C ARG A 13 34.83 -16.90 -0.68
N ASP A 14 34.83 -16.39 -1.88
CA ASP A 14 33.72 -15.62 -2.44
C ASP A 14 32.49 -16.56 -2.45
N ARG A 15 31.71 -16.53 -1.38
CA ARG A 15 30.37 -17.07 -1.42
C ARG A 15 29.57 -16.08 -2.27
N SER A 16 29.57 -16.33 -3.56
CA SER A 16 28.50 -15.80 -4.41
C SER A 16 27.18 -16.35 -3.85
N VAL A 17 26.56 -15.59 -2.96
CA VAL A 17 25.17 -15.80 -2.58
C VAL A 17 24.40 -15.52 -3.85
N THR A 18 24.07 -16.58 -4.58
CA THR A 18 23.10 -16.51 -5.67
C THR A 18 21.78 -16.14 -5.00
N VAL A 19 21.44 -14.86 -5.00
CA VAL A 19 20.13 -14.39 -4.59
C VAL A 19 19.14 -15.04 -5.55
N ARG A 20 18.47 -16.10 -5.12
CA ARG A 20 17.44 -16.72 -5.93
C ARG A 20 16.36 -15.68 -6.15
N ALA A 21 16.00 -15.49 -7.41
CA ALA A 21 14.87 -14.67 -7.77
C ALA A 21 13.62 -15.21 -7.08
N MET A 22 12.75 -14.32 -6.58
CA MET A 22 11.45 -14.67 -6.04
C MET A 22 10.66 -15.49 -7.06
N GLU A 23 10.16 -16.65 -6.67
CA GLU A 23 9.25 -17.43 -7.49
C GLU A 23 7.87 -16.77 -7.44
N GLU A 24 7.30 -16.45 -8.60
CA GLU A 24 5.97 -15.88 -8.70
C GLU A 24 4.94 -16.92 -9.18
N GLN A 25 3.82 -17.01 -8.48
CA GLN A 25 2.68 -17.85 -8.86
C GLN A 25 1.44 -16.99 -9.07
N SER A 26 0.84 -17.08 -10.25
CA SER A 26 -0.43 -16.43 -10.54
C SER A 26 -1.57 -17.11 -9.77
N VAL A 27 -2.41 -16.30 -9.15
CA VAL A 27 -3.57 -16.75 -8.38
C VAL A 27 -4.77 -15.87 -8.68
N SER A 28 -5.97 -16.36 -8.42
CA SER A 28 -7.19 -15.57 -8.58
C SER A 28 -8.16 -15.83 -7.43
N LEU A 29 -8.93 -14.81 -7.09
CA LEU A 29 -10.04 -14.84 -6.15
C LEU A 29 -11.35 -14.73 -6.92
N ASP A 30 -12.24 -15.70 -6.75
CA ASP A 30 -13.59 -15.63 -7.33
C ASP A 30 -14.46 -14.65 -6.55
N THR A 31 -15.12 -13.75 -7.25
CA THR A 31 -16.08 -12.81 -6.66
C THR A 31 -17.38 -12.81 -7.46
N PRO A 32 -18.49 -12.25 -6.93
CA PRO A 32 -19.77 -12.22 -7.66
C PRO A 32 -19.71 -11.53 -9.03
N THR A 33 -18.73 -10.62 -9.24
CA THR A 33 -18.63 -9.87 -10.51
C THR A 33 -17.50 -10.37 -11.42
N GLY A 34 -16.69 -11.33 -10.96
CA GLY A 34 -15.59 -11.89 -11.75
C GLY A 34 -14.37 -12.23 -10.90
N LYS A 35 -13.29 -12.60 -11.58
CA LYS A 35 -12.03 -12.96 -10.91
C LYS A 35 -11.16 -11.75 -10.65
N ILE A 36 -10.66 -11.65 -9.42
CA ILE A 36 -9.59 -10.74 -9.03
C ILE A 36 -8.28 -11.50 -9.13
N ASN A 37 -7.34 -10.98 -9.89
CA ASN A 37 -6.07 -11.62 -10.17
C ASN A 37 -4.95 -11.06 -9.29
N GLY A 38 -4.04 -11.93 -8.89
CA GLY A 38 -2.89 -11.59 -8.09
C GLY A 38 -1.71 -12.51 -8.33
N LYS A 39 -0.63 -12.23 -7.62
CA LYS A 39 0.59 -13.02 -7.64
C LYS A 39 1.07 -13.29 -6.22
N ILE A 40 1.34 -14.56 -5.94
CA ILE A 40 2.08 -14.95 -4.74
C ILE A 40 3.56 -14.93 -5.08
N GLY A 41 4.34 -14.17 -4.31
CA GLY A 41 5.80 -14.21 -4.31
C GLY A 41 6.29 -15.15 -3.23
N LEU A 42 6.98 -16.22 -3.62
CA LEU A 42 7.47 -17.25 -2.72
C LEU A 42 8.96 -17.08 -2.44
N PRO A 43 9.38 -17.05 -1.17
CA PRO A 43 10.77 -17.15 -0.77
C PRO A 43 11.26 -18.59 -0.81
N ASP A 44 12.56 -18.79 -0.78
CA ASP A 44 13.20 -20.08 -0.52
C ASP A 44 13.19 -20.35 1.02
N ALA A 45 12.01 -20.65 1.54
CA ALA A 45 11.79 -20.89 2.98
C ALA A 45 10.68 -21.92 3.18
N GLU A 46 10.84 -22.77 4.20
CA GLU A 46 9.80 -23.72 4.61
C GLU A 46 8.74 -23.01 5.44
N LYS A 47 7.48 -23.11 4.98
CA LYS A 47 6.30 -22.55 5.65
C LYS A 47 6.47 -21.08 6.10
N PRO A 48 6.81 -20.17 5.19
CA PRO A 48 7.01 -18.77 5.54
C PRO A 48 5.71 -18.09 6.00
N PRO A 49 5.78 -17.00 6.78
CA PRO A 49 4.65 -16.08 6.92
C PRO A 49 4.36 -15.41 5.58
N ILE A 50 3.10 -15.05 5.35
CA ILE A 50 2.69 -14.35 4.13
C ILE A 50 2.10 -12.99 4.47
N VAL A 51 2.44 -11.97 3.67
CA VAL A 51 1.91 -10.60 3.76
C VAL A 51 1.02 -10.31 2.57
N LEU A 52 -0.25 -10.03 2.82
CA LEU A 52 -1.18 -9.49 1.81
C LEU A 52 -0.86 -8.01 1.60
N LEU A 53 -0.46 -7.62 0.40
CA LEU A 53 -0.16 -6.24 0.02
C LEU A 53 -1.38 -5.62 -0.68
N ILE A 54 -1.92 -4.54 -0.10
CA ILE A 54 -3.07 -3.81 -0.64
C ILE A 54 -2.60 -2.48 -1.18
N ALA A 55 -2.79 -2.26 -2.49
CA ALA A 55 -2.37 -1.05 -3.19
C ALA A 55 -3.18 0.20 -2.78
N GLY A 56 -2.61 1.36 -3.06
CA GLY A 56 -3.22 2.68 -2.83
C GLY A 56 -4.37 3.00 -3.77
N SER A 57 -4.81 4.26 -3.74
CA SER A 57 -5.98 4.76 -4.48
C SER A 57 -5.77 4.81 -6.00
N GLY A 58 -6.88 5.01 -6.70
CA GLY A 58 -6.91 5.14 -8.15
C GLY A 58 -6.59 3.86 -8.90
N PRO A 59 -6.22 3.95 -10.19
CA PRO A 59 -5.93 2.80 -11.05
C PRO A 59 -4.51 2.26 -10.82
N THR A 60 -4.15 2.07 -9.54
CA THR A 60 -2.85 1.51 -9.14
C THR A 60 -2.91 -0.01 -9.19
N ASP A 61 -2.02 -0.61 -9.99
CA ASP A 61 -1.90 -2.05 -10.17
C ASP A 61 -1.19 -2.74 -9.00
N MET A 62 -1.11 -4.06 -9.05
CA MET A 62 -0.49 -4.88 -8.02
C MET A 62 1.02 -4.61 -7.83
N ASP A 63 1.68 -4.05 -8.82
CA ASP A 63 3.10 -3.73 -8.77
C ASP A 63 3.38 -2.31 -8.22
N GLY A 64 2.31 -1.52 -8.00
CA GLY A 64 2.37 -0.15 -7.52
C GLY A 64 2.43 0.90 -8.64
N ASN A 65 2.16 0.50 -9.88
CA ASN A 65 2.18 1.37 -11.06
C ASN A 65 0.79 1.96 -11.33
N THR A 66 0.77 3.19 -11.82
CA THR A 66 -0.47 3.84 -12.22
C THR A 66 -0.48 4.05 -13.72
N ASN A 67 -1.49 3.48 -14.38
CA ASN A 67 -1.74 3.65 -15.80
C ASN A 67 -3.16 4.19 -15.99
N SER A 68 -3.26 5.45 -16.37
CA SER A 68 -4.52 6.06 -16.80
C SER A 68 -4.34 6.73 -18.17
N SER A 69 -5.42 7.01 -18.87
CA SER A 69 -5.37 7.66 -20.18
C SER A 69 -4.61 9.02 -20.10
N GLY A 70 -3.44 9.06 -20.69
CA GLY A 70 -2.58 10.25 -20.73
C GLY A 70 -1.60 10.41 -19.58
N PHE A 71 -1.57 9.49 -18.59
CA PHE A 71 -0.64 9.53 -17.48
C PHE A 71 -0.20 8.12 -17.06
N SER A 72 1.09 7.86 -17.15
CA SER A 72 1.68 6.59 -16.70
C SER A 72 2.82 6.86 -15.74
N MET A 73 2.73 6.30 -14.52
CA MET A 73 3.82 6.28 -13.55
C MET A 73 4.21 4.84 -13.27
N LYS A 74 5.42 4.47 -13.64
CA LYS A 74 5.97 3.15 -13.39
C LYS A 74 7.11 3.24 -12.39
N ASN A 75 6.84 2.79 -11.16
CA ASN A 75 7.83 2.78 -10.07
C ASN A 75 8.06 1.38 -9.47
N ASN A 76 7.18 0.41 -9.75
CA ASN A 76 7.26 -0.96 -9.25
C ASN A 76 7.39 -1.06 -7.71
N SER A 77 6.89 -0.09 -6.95
CA SER A 77 7.12 -0.01 -5.50
C SER A 77 6.66 -1.26 -4.75
N LEU A 78 5.48 -1.78 -5.04
CA LEU A 78 4.95 -2.98 -4.37
C LEU A 78 5.61 -4.26 -4.87
N LYS A 79 6.00 -4.32 -6.15
CA LYS A 79 6.78 -5.44 -6.69
C LYS A 79 8.15 -5.52 -6.02
N LEU A 80 8.87 -4.42 -5.95
CA LEU A 80 10.19 -4.35 -5.30
C LEU A 80 10.11 -4.60 -3.79
N LEU A 81 9.03 -4.16 -3.14
CA LEU A 81 8.74 -4.51 -1.75
C LEU A 81 8.58 -6.03 -1.59
N ALA A 82 7.80 -6.66 -2.46
CA ALA A 82 7.59 -8.11 -2.43
C ALA A 82 8.91 -8.88 -2.67
N GLU A 83 9.71 -8.46 -3.63
CA GLU A 83 11.03 -9.05 -3.92
C GLU A 83 11.97 -8.93 -2.71
N GLY A 84 12.03 -7.75 -2.09
CA GLY A 84 12.84 -7.52 -0.90
C GLY A 84 12.40 -8.32 0.32
N LEU A 85 11.11 -8.56 0.49
CA LEU A 85 10.57 -9.41 1.56
C LEU A 85 10.82 -10.89 1.29
N ALA A 86 10.74 -11.33 0.03
CA ALA A 86 11.06 -12.71 -0.35
C ALA A 86 12.54 -13.04 -0.06
N GLN A 87 13.47 -12.12 -0.33
CA GLN A 87 14.88 -12.28 0.04
C GLN A 87 15.09 -12.44 1.56
N ARG A 88 14.11 -12.01 2.35
CA ARG A 88 14.08 -12.13 3.82
C ARG A 88 13.21 -13.28 4.32
N GLY A 89 12.83 -14.22 3.44
CA GLY A 89 12.07 -15.40 3.82
C GLY A 89 10.60 -15.12 4.16
N ILE A 90 10.02 -14.05 3.62
CA ILE A 90 8.62 -13.67 3.81
C ILE A 90 7.91 -13.77 2.46
N ALA A 91 6.84 -14.56 2.40
CA ALA A 91 5.98 -14.62 1.22
C ALA A 91 5.09 -13.38 1.13
N THR A 92 4.67 -13.05 -0.08
CA THR A 92 3.72 -11.95 -0.30
C THR A 92 2.63 -12.36 -1.28
N LEU A 93 1.44 -11.79 -1.11
CA LEU A 93 0.42 -11.75 -2.15
C LEU A 93 0.14 -10.30 -2.50
N ARG A 94 0.30 -9.94 -3.76
CA ARG A 94 -0.15 -8.66 -4.32
C ARG A 94 -1.18 -8.93 -5.40
N PHE A 95 -2.17 -8.05 -5.53
CA PHE A 95 -3.30 -8.25 -6.44
C PHE A 95 -3.76 -6.94 -7.05
N ASP A 96 -4.31 -7.03 -8.24
CA ASP A 96 -5.00 -5.90 -8.86
C ASP A 96 -6.38 -5.76 -8.24
N LYS A 97 -6.68 -4.59 -7.71
CA LYS A 97 -8.01 -4.32 -7.16
C LYS A 97 -9.08 -4.50 -8.24
N ARG A 98 -10.29 -4.81 -7.82
CA ARG A 98 -11.48 -4.93 -8.67
C ARG A 98 -11.56 -3.83 -9.71
N GLY A 99 -11.65 -4.20 -10.98
CA GLY A 99 -11.75 -3.25 -12.10
C GLY A 99 -10.42 -2.67 -12.59
N ILE A 100 -9.29 -3.04 -11.96
CA ILE A 100 -7.95 -2.50 -12.27
C ILE A 100 -7.12 -3.57 -12.99
N ALA A 101 -6.37 -3.15 -14.01
CA ALA A 101 -5.39 -3.95 -14.74
C ALA A 101 -5.91 -5.37 -15.09
N SER A 102 -5.26 -6.42 -14.59
CA SER A 102 -5.65 -7.81 -14.87
C SER A 102 -6.98 -8.23 -14.23
N SER A 103 -7.51 -7.45 -13.29
CA SER A 103 -8.82 -7.65 -12.66
C SER A 103 -9.93 -6.80 -13.29
N SER A 104 -9.72 -6.25 -14.49
CA SER A 104 -10.69 -5.41 -15.20
C SER A 104 -12.03 -6.11 -15.42
N ALA A 105 -12.01 -7.43 -15.69
CA ALA A 105 -13.23 -8.22 -15.87
C ALA A 105 -14.12 -8.35 -14.63
N ALA A 106 -13.56 -8.09 -13.43
CA ALA A 106 -14.31 -8.07 -12.16
C ALA A 106 -14.92 -6.70 -11.85
N ALA A 107 -14.83 -5.72 -12.77
CA ALA A 107 -15.35 -4.38 -12.56
C ALA A 107 -16.85 -4.40 -12.28
N LYS A 108 -17.28 -3.56 -11.36
CA LYS A 108 -18.67 -3.10 -11.25
C LYS A 108 -18.86 -1.86 -12.12
N LYS A 109 -20.11 -1.52 -12.41
CA LYS A 109 -20.41 -0.16 -12.86
C LYS A 109 -19.88 0.82 -11.81
N GLU A 110 -19.20 1.88 -12.22
CA GLU A 110 -18.55 2.81 -11.27
C GLU A 110 -19.52 3.38 -10.23
N SER A 111 -20.76 3.69 -10.65
CA SER A 111 -21.80 4.17 -9.73
C SER A 111 -22.26 3.13 -8.68
N ASP A 112 -21.95 1.85 -8.89
CA ASP A 112 -22.32 0.77 -7.97
C ASP A 112 -21.16 0.35 -7.07
N LEU A 113 -19.92 0.83 -7.35
CA LEU A 113 -18.75 0.55 -6.56
C LEU A 113 -18.83 1.27 -5.20
N ARG A 114 -18.47 0.55 -4.14
CA ARG A 114 -18.39 1.07 -2.77
C ARG A 114 -17.01 0.74 -2.19
N PHE A 115 -16.59 1.51 -1.19
CA PHE A 115 -15.35 1.26 -0.47
C PHE A 115 -15.34 -0.13 0.17
N GLU A 116 -16.49 -0.57 0.66
CA GLU A 116 -16.70 -1.89 1.26
C GLU A 116 -16.49 -3.06 0.28
N ASP A 117 -16.61 -2.84 -1.03
CA ASP A 117 -16.27 -3.85 -2.03
C ASP A 117 -14.79 -4.22 -1.98
N TYR A 118 -13.92 -3.24 -1.82
CA TYR A 118 -12.47 -3.48 -1.65
C TYR A 118 -12.15 -4.14 -0.31
N VAL A 119 -12.88 -3.80 0.74
CA VAL A 119 -12.73 -4.46 2.05
C VAL A 119 -13.12 -5.93 1.95
N ALA A 120 -14.24 -6.24 1.31
CA ALA A 120 -14.70 -7.61 1.09
C ALA A 120 -13.70 -8.42 0.25
N ASP A 121 -13.12 -7.83 -0.79
CA ASP A 121 -12.10 -8.47 -1.60
C ASP A 121 -10.83 -8.78 -0.78
N ALA A 122 -10.39 -7.86 0.07
CA ALA A 122 -9.27 -8.09 0.98
C ALA A 122 -9.57 -9.21 1.99
N GLN A 123 -10.78 -9.27 2.54
CA GLN A 123 -11.22 -10.36 3.42
C GLN A 123 -11.21 -11.71 2.70
N GLY A 124 -11.67 -11.75 1.44
CA GLY A 124 -11.62 -12.95 0.61
C GLY A 124 -10.19 -13.45 0.39
N TRP A 125 -9.23 -12.55 0.15
CA TRP A 125 -7.83 -12.91 0.06
C TRP A 125 -7.26 -13.42 1.40
N ILE A 126 -7.61 -12.79 2.51
CA ILE A 126 -7.20 -13.23 3.86
C ILE A 126 -7.70 -14.66 4.11
N ASP A 127 -8.97 -14.94 3.81
CA ASP A 127 -9.55 -16.27 3.95
C ASP A 127 -8.79 -17.30 3.13
N ARG A 128 -8.57 -17.02 1.86
CA ARG A 128 -7.81 -17.90 0.96
C ARG A 128 -6.40 -18.17 1.44
N LEU A 129 -5.68 -17.16 1.94
CA LEU A 129 -4.33 -17.32 2.44
C LEU A 129 -4.28 -18.07 3.76
N SER A 130 -5.25 -17.85 4.64
CA SER A 130 -5.36 -18.57 5.92
C SER A 130 -5.64 -20.06 5.73
N ASP A 131 -6.32 -20.43 4.66
CA ASP A 131 -6.61 -21.83 4.32
C ASP A 131 -5.46 -22.52 3.57
N ASP A 132 -4.42 -21.79 3.19
CA ASP A 132 -3.26 -22.32 2.46
C ASP A 132 -2.18 -22.81 3.43
N SER A 133 -2.05 -24.13 3.53
CA SER A 133 -1.12 -24.79 4.46
C SER A 133 0.37 -24.51 4.22
N ARG A 134 0.71 -23.89 3.09
CA ARG A 134 2.09 -23.48 2.77
C ARG A 134 2.60 -22.35 3.66
N PHE A 135 1.70 -21.57 4.26
CA PHE A 135 2.05 -20.42 5.08
C PHE A 135 1.84 -20.66 6.57
N SER A 136 2.66 -20.01 7.41
CA SER A 136 2.52 -20.09 8.87
C SER A 136 1.44 -19.17 9.41
N ASP A 137 1.50 -17.90 9.02
CA ASP A 137 0.64 -16.82 9.50
C ASP A 137 0.35 -15.83 8.38
N VAL A 138 -0.80 -15.16 8.44
CA VAL A 138 -1.21 -14.13 7.49
C VAL A 138 -1.08 -12.76 8.14
N PHE A 139 -0.32 -11.87 7.50
CA PHE A 139 -0.23 -10.46 7.83
C PHE A 139 -0.89 -9.64 6.72
N VAL A 140 -1.37 -8.45 7.07
CA VAL A 140 -1.95 -7.51 6.12
C VAL A 140 -1.13 -6.23 6.12
N LEU A 141 -0.67 -5.78 4.95
CA LEU A 141 -0.03 -4.51 4.73
C LEU A 141 -0.85 -3.69 3.75
N GLY A 142 -1.33 -2.54 4.20
CA GLY A 142 -2.01 -1.59 3.33
C GLY A 142 -1.17 -0.35 3.07
N HIS A 143 -0.99 -0.01 1.79
CA HIS A 143 -0.30 1.19 1.35
C HIS A 143 -1.30 2.29 1.02
N SER A 144 -1.12 3.49 1.57
CA SER A 144 -1.97 4.65 1.30
C SER A 144 -3.46 4.35 1.59
N GLU A 145 -4.40 4.50 0.64
CA GLU A 145 -5.81 4.08 0.78
C GLU A 145 -5.93 2.61 1.22
N GLY A 146 -5.03 1.76 0.73
CA GLY A 146 -4.97 0.35 1.10
C GLY A 146 -4.79 0.12 2.60
N SER A 147 -4.24 1.10 3.33
CA SER A 147 -4.13 1.05 4.79
C SER A 147 -5.51 0.99 5.44
N LEU A 148 -6.44 1.86 5.06
CA LEU A 148 -7.80 1.82 5.61
C LEU A 148 -8.57 0.57 5.19
N ILE A 149 -8.41 0.13 3.94
CA ILE A 149 -8.99 -1.13 3.47
C ILE A 149 -8.49 -2.31 4.33
N GLY A 150 -7.18 -2.37 4.54
CA GLY A 150 -6.53 -3.41 5.35
C GLY A 150 -6.93 -3.36 6.82
N MET A 151 -7.05 -2.16 7.40
CA MET A 151 -7.56 -1.99 8.78
C MET A 151 -8.96 -2.58 8.91
N LEU A 152 -9.88 -2.20 8.03
CA LEU A 152 -11.28 -2.67 8.06
C LEU A 152 -11.36 -4.19 7.84
N ALA A 153 -10.55 -4.75 6.95
CA ALA A 153 -10.49 -6.19 6.73
C ALA A 153 -9.90 -6.97 7.92
N SER A 154 -9.14 -6.28 8.78
CA SER A 154 -8.46 -6.86 9.94
C SER A 154 -9.22 -6.71 11.27
N VAL A 155 -10.21 -5.81 11.33
CA VAL A 155 -11.05 -5.64 12.54
C VAL A 155 -11.81 -6.93 12.82
N ASP A 156 -11.71 -7.41 14.06
CA ASP A 156 -12.34 -8.65 14.54
C ASP A 156 -12.07 -9.88 13.66
N ASN A 157 -10.96 -9.89 12.93
CA ASN A 157 -10.55 -10.99 12.06
C ASN A 157 -9.38 -11.78 12.69
N PRO A 158 -9.65 -12.94 13.32
CA PRO A 158 -8.62 -13.73 13.99
C PRO A 158 -7.61 -14.40 13.03
N LYS A 159 -7.90 -14.44 11.73
CA LYS A 159 -6.98 -14.94 10.70
C LYS A 159 -5.81 -14.00 10.42
N VAL A 160 -5.93 -12.71 10.81
CA VAL A 160 -4.87 -11.71 10.64
C VAL A 160 -3.98 -11.70 11.88
N LYS A 161 -2.75 -12.14 11.73
CA LYS A 161 -1.74 -12.19 12.79
C LYS A 161 -1.21 -10.82 13.18
N GLY A 162 -1.11 -9.91 12.22
CA GLY A 162 -0.65 -8.55 12.43
C GLY A 162 -1.00 -7.65 11.24
N PHE A 163 -1.11 -6.36 11.50
CA PHE A 163 -1.44 -5.35 10.50
C PHE A 163 -0.32 -4.30 10.37
N ILE A 164 -0.03 -3.88 9.15
CA ILE A 164 0.97 -2.87 8.82
C ILE A 164 0.30 -1.74 8.03
N SER A 165 0.29 -0.53 8.60
CA SER A 165 -0.08 0.70 7.91
C SER A 165 1.17 1.31 7.29
N LEU A 166 1.24 1.38 5.98
CA LEU A 166 2.35 1.97 5.24
C LEU A 166 1.87 3.21 4.49
N ALA A 167 2.36 4.39 4.87
CA ALA A 167 1.94 5.67 4.31
C ALA A 167 0.40 5.85 4.34
N GLY A 168 -0.24 5.36 5.38
CA GLY A 168 -1.69 5.42 5.57
C GLY A 168 -2.12 6.75 6.18
N ALA A 169 -3.25 7.31 5.69
CA ALA A 169 -3.84 8.49 6.27
C ALA A 169 -4.37 8.23 7.68
N GLY A 170 -4.16 9.19 8.58
CA GLY A 170 -4.74 9.21 9.92
C GLY A 170 -6.03 10.02 10.01
N ARG A 171 -6.36 10.74 8.96
CA ARG A 171 -7.56 11.56 8.83
C ARG A 171 -8.52 10.97 7.79
N PRO A 172 -9.82 11.28 7.87
CA PRO A 172 -10.78 10.93 6.82
C PRO A 172 -10.35 11.41 5.44
N ALA A 173 -10.76 10.68 4.40
CA ALA A 173 -10.31 10.95 3.02
C ALA A 173 -10.63 12.38 2.53
N TYR A 174 -11.75 12.96 2.95
CA TYR A 174 -12.10 14.33 2.57
C TYR A 174 -11.10 15.38 3.10
N ASP A 175 -10.53 15.19 4.29
CA ASP A 175 -9.51 16.08 4.85
C ASP A 175 -8.20 15.99 4.04
N ILE A 176 -7.82 14.77 3.65
CA ILE A 176 -6.63 14.53 2.82
C ILE A 176 -6.77 15.14 1.43
N ILE A 177 -7.95 15.01 0.81
CA ILE A 177 -8.24 15.58 -0.50
C ILE A 177 -8.18 17.13 -0.43
N GLU A 178 -8.77 17.72 0.60
CA GLU A 178 -8.71 19.19 0.79
C GLU A 178 -7.28 19.67 1.00
N GLU A 179 -6.45 18.98 1.76
CA GLU A 179 -5.04 19.31 1.97
C GLU A 179 -4.23 19.18 0.68
N GLN A 180 -4.40 18.09 -0.09
CA GLN A 180 -3.71 17.88 -1.36
C GLN A 180 -4.05 18.97 -2.40
N LEU A 181 -5.22 19.58 -2.29
CA LEU A 181 -5.68 20.68 -3.15
C LEU A 181 -5.49 22.07 -2.52
N SER A 182 -4.82 22.18 -1.37
CA SER A 182 -4.60 23.46 -0.67
C SER A 182 -3.76 24.47 -1.45
N GLY A 183 -2.95 24.02 -2.42
CA GLY A 183 -2.20 24.87 -3.33
C GLY A 183 -3.01 25.45 -4.50
N GLN A 184 -4.27 25.05 -4.67
CA GLN A 184 -5.14 25.55 -5.72
C GLN A 184 -5.70 26.95 -5.36
N PRO A 185 -6.20 27.74 -6.35
CA PRO A 185 -6.86 29.02 -6.08
C PRO A 185 -7.99 28.89 -5.05
N ALA A 186 -8.22 29.93 -4.27
CA ALA A 186 -9.20 29.94 -3.17
C ALA A 186 -10.61 29.52 -3.61
N GLU A 187 -11.02 29.90 -4.83
CA GLU A 187 -12.31 29.50 -5.40
C GLU A 187 -12.42 27.99 -5.59
N ILE A 188 -11.34 27.35 -6.05
CA ILE A 188 -11.28 25.87 -6.20
C ILE A 188 -11.31 25.19 -4.83
N GLN A 189 -10.54 25.69 -3.87
CA GLN A 189 -10.57 25.17 -2.50
C GLN A 189 -11.97 25.24 -1.89
N TYR A 190 -12.68 26.35 -2.08
CA TYR A 190 -14.05 26.53 -1.62
C TYR A 190 -15.01 25.53 -2.28
N LEU A 191 -14.90 25.33 -3.59
CA LEU A 191 -15.71 24.34 -4.32
C LEU A 191 -15.45 22.92 -3.84
N VAL A 192 -14.18 22.55 -3.67
CA VAL A 192 -13.79 21.23 -3.14
C VAL A 192 -14.41 21.00 -1.76
N LYS A 193 -14.28 21.96 -0.87
CA LYS A 193 -14.89 21.89 0.47
C LYS A 193 -16.40 21.74 0.41
N SER A 194 -17.07 22.53 -0.42
CA SER A 194 -18.53 22.50 -0.61
C SER A 194 -19.00 21.14 -1.14
N ILE A 195 -18.29 20.58 -2.10
CA ILE A 195 -18.58 19.25 -2.64
C ILE A 195 -18.39 18.18 -1.54
N ASN A 196 -17.26 18.23 -0.84
CA ASN A 196 -16.98 17.29 0.26
C ASN A 196 -18.04 17.36 1.36
N ASP A 197 -18.49 18.56 1.75
CA ASP A 197 -19.54 18.74 2.77
C ASP A 197 -20.87 18.08 2.33
N SER A 198 -21.22 18.18 1.03
CA SER A 198 -22.38 17.49 0.47
C SER A 198 -22.20 15.96 0.50
N LEU A 199 -21.05 15.45 0.05
CA LEU A 199 -20.76 14.01 0.03
C LEU A 199 -20.68 13.42 1.43
N LYS A 200 -20.13 14.12 2.42
CA LYS A 200 -20.17 13.74 3.83
C LYS A 200 -21.59 13.58 4.35
N ALA A 201 -22.50 14.41 3.88
CA ALA A 201 -23.92 14.35 4.20
C ALA A 201 -24.68 13.27 3.39
N GLY A 202 -23.99 12.49 2.56
CA GLY A 202 -24.57 11.47 1.70
C GLY A 202 -25.33 12.02 0.49
N LYS A 203 -25.05 13.27 0.10
CA LYS A 203 -25.73 13.96 -1.02
C LYS A 203 -24.79 14.10 -2.19
N GLU A 204 -25.23 13.60 -3.36
CA GLU A 204 -24.50 13.76 -4.62
C GLU A 204 -24.63 15.20 -5.18
N VAL A 205 -23.62 15.64 -5.89
CA VAL A 205 -23.52 16.95 -6.53
C VAL A 205 -23.49 16.77 -8.03
N SER A 206 -24.44 17.34 -8.77
CA SER A 206 -24.58 17.15 -10.22
C SER A 206 -23.68 18.09 -11.03
N ASN A 207 -23.47 19.32 -10.58
CA ASN A 207 -22.74 20.34 -11.32
C ASN A 207 -21.27 20.37 -10.87
N ILE A 208 -20.44 19.50 -11.44
CA ILE A 208 -19.01 19.45 -11.14
C ILE A 208 -18.24 20.23 -12.21
N PRO A 209 -17.41 21.23 -11.84
CA PRO A 209 -16.53 21.92 -12.78
C PRO A 209 -15.59 20.94 -13.49
N MET A 210 -15.27 21.23 -14.76
CA MET A 210 -14.44 20.36 -15.62
C MET A 210 -13.10 20.01 -14.93
N GLY A 211 -12.45 20.97 -14.30
CA GLY A 211 -11.18 20.75 -13.59
C GLY A 211 -11.26 19.83 -12.37
N LEU A 212 -12.46 19.57 -11.86
CA LEU A 212 -12.71 18.69 -10.70
C LEU A 212 -13.35 17.33 -11.09
N MET A 213 -13.64 17.11 -12.37
CA MET A 213 -14.30 15.90 -12.84
C MET A 213 -13.49 14.63 -12.59
N THR A 214 -12.18 14.70 -12.60
CA THR A 214 -11.32 13.53 -12.29
C THR A 214 -11.59 13.00 -10.88
N LEU A 215 -11.80 13.91 -9.91
CA LEU A 215 -12.02 13.56 -8.50
C LEU A 215 -13.50 13.35 -8.15
N PHE A 216 -14.40 14.16 -8.70
CA PHE A 216 -15.76 14.28 -8.22
C PHE A 216 -16.83 14.01 -9.29
N ARG A 217 -16.48 13.39 -10.42
CA ARG A 217 -17.50 13.04 -11.43
C ARG A 217 -18.67 12.29 -10.79
N PRO A 218 -19.91 12.50 -11.24
CA PRO A 218 -21.10 11.92 -10.60
C PRO A 218 -21.01 10.42 -10.36
N SER A 219 -20.41 9.67 -11.31
CA SER A 219 -20.30 8.21 -11.21
C SER A 219 -19.38 7.71 -10.06
N VAL A 220 -18.41 8.51 -9.61
CA VAL A 220 -17.52 8.14 -8.50
C VAL A 220 -18.04 8.59 -7.14
N GLN A 221 -19.00 9.48 -7.09
CA GLN A 221 -19.48 10.06 -5.82
C GLN A 221 -20.08 9.01 -4.86
N PRO A 222 -20.85 8.00 -5.29
CA PRO A 222 -21.29 6.94 -4.39
C PRO A 222 -20.14 6.20 -3.69
N TYR A 223 -19.02 6.00 -4.39
CA TYR A 223 -17.81 5.45 -3.80
C TYR A 223 -17.21 6.40 -2.74
N LEU A 224 -17.05 7.68 -3.07
CA LEU A 224 -16.54 8.69 -2.13
C LEU A 224 -17.43 8.79 -0.88
N ILE A 225 -18.76 8.80 -1.05
CA ILE A 225 -19.71 8.80 0.07
C ILE A 225 -19.48 7.59 0.98
N SER A 226 -19.30 6.41 0.41
CA SER A 226 -19.03 5.20 1.19
C SER A 226 -17.69 5.27 1.92
N TRP A 227 -16.65 5.79 1.28
CA TRP A 227 -15.32 5.97 1.87
C TRP A 227 -15.32 7.01 3.00
N TYR A 228 -16.01 8.13 2.82
CA TYR A 228 -16.08 9.23 3.79
C TYR A 228 -16.75 8.87 5.13
N ARG A 229 -17.38 7.71 5.22
CA ARG A 229 -17.96 7.19 6.48
C ARG A 229 -16.89 6.76 7.48
N TYR A 230 -15.66 6.53 7.03
CA TYR A 230 -14.62 5.94 7.86
C TYR A 230 -13.61 6.98 8.33
N ASN A 231 -13.39 7.02 9.64
CA ASN A 231 -12.29 7.72 10.26
C ASN A 231 -11.18 6.70 10.60
N PRO A 232 -10.01 6.79 9.97
CA PRO A 232 -8.91 5.85 10.22
C PRO A 232 -8.51 5.73 11.69
N GLN A 233 -8.59 6.81 12.47
CA GLN A 233 -8.29 6.83 13.89
C GLN A 233 -9.26 5.93 14.69
N GLU A 234 -10.54 5.98 14.37
CA GLU A 234 -11.55 5.13 15.00
C GLU A 234 -11.41 3.67 14.60
N VAL A 235 -11.00 3.41 13.35
CA VAL A 235 -10.84 2.05 12.84
C VAL A 235 -9.61 1.39 13.45
N ILE A 236 -8.45 2.06 13.45
CA ILE A 236 -7.21 1.50 13.98
C ILE A 236 -7.32 1.19 15.48
N ALA A 237 -8.07 2.01 16.22
CA ALA A 237 -8.32 1.81 17.65
C ALA A 237 -9.04 0.48 17.96
N LYS A 238 -9.74 -0.11 16.99
CA LYS A 238 -10.45 -1.39 17.13
C LYS A 238 -9.55 -2.61 16.92
N LEU A 239 -8.35 -2.43 16.37
CA LEU A 239 -7.43 -3.53 16.09
C LEU A 239 -6.87 -4.13 17.39
N ARG A 240 -7.02 -5.44 17.53
CA ARG A 240 -6.55 -6.19 18.72
C ARG A 240 -5.21 -6.87 18.49
N GLN A 241 -4.93 -7.26 17.25
CA GLN A 241 -3.66 -7.85 16.83
C GLN A 241 -2.52 -6.82 16.89
N PRO A 242 -1.25 -7.27 16.84
CA PRO A 242 -0.10 -6.37 16.69
C PRO A 242 -0.25 -5.46 15.46
N VAL A 243 0.14 -4.20 15.62
CA VAL A 243 0.10 -3.18 14.55
C VAL A 243 1.44 -2.49 14.43
N LEU A 244 1.89 -2.29 13.19
CA LEU A 244 3.05 -1.50 12.83
C LEU A 244 2.60 -0.32 11.95
N ILE A 245 2.99 0.89 12.31
CA ILE A 245 2.71 2.13 11.56
C ILE A 245 4.03 2.64 11.00
N LEU A 246 4.11 2.75 9.67
CA LEU A 246 5.29 3.19 8.93
C LEU A 246 4.96 4.39 8.05
N GLN A 247 5.81 5.41 8.09
CA GLN A 247 5.67 6.63 7.29
C GLN A 247 7.05 7.14 6.87
N GLY A 248 7.17 7.60 5.62
CA GLY A 248 8.37 8.30 5.15
C GLY A 248 8.33 9.79 5.48
N ASP A 249 9.48 10.36 5.86
CA ASP A 249 9.61 11.81 6.16
C ASP A 249 9.66 12.70 4.90
N LYS A 250 9.74 12.09 3.71
CA LYS A 250 9.71 12.78 2.42
C LYS A 250 8.45 12.49 1.61
N ASP A 251 7.44 11.93 2.26
CA ASP A 251 6.14 11.71 1.63
C ASP A 251 5.39 13.04 1.45
N VAL A 252 5.10 13.39 0.19
CA VAL A 252 4.38 14.63 -0.17
C VAL A 252 2.88 14.42 -0.36
N GLN A 253 2.38 13.18 -0.21
CA GLN A 253 0.96 12.83 -0.37
C GLN A 253 0.27 12.61 0.97
N VAL A 254 0.93 11.95 1.90
CA VAL A 254 0.44 11.68 3.27
C VAL A 254 1.51 12.15 4.25
N SER A 255 1.12 12.98 5.20
CA SER A 255 2.05 13.61 6.12
C SER A 255 2.46 12.71 7.29
N GLU A 256 3.60 13.02 7.93
CA GLU A 256 3.98 12.39 9.20
C GLU A 256 2.91 12.58 10.28
N GLU A 257 2.17 13.68 10.23
CA GLU A 257 1.11 13.96 11.20
C GLU A 257 0.00 12.90 11.13
N ASP A 258 -0.34 12.42 9.94
CA ASP A 258 -1.29 11.33 9.76
C ASP A 258 -0.84 10.06 10.48
N ALA A 259 0.44 9.70 10.37
CA ALA A 259 0.99 8.55 11.07
C ALA A 259 1.00 8.75 12.61
N LYS A 260 1.27 9.96 13.08
CA LYS A 260 1.21 10.31 14.52
C LYS A 260 -0.21 10.22 15.06
N LEU A 261 -1.22 10.65 14.31
CA LEU A 261 -2.63 10.51 14.68
C LEU A 261 -3.03 9.04 14.83
N LEU A 262 -2.60 8.18 13.90
CA LEU A 262 -2.81 6.74 14.02
C LEU A 262 -2.13 6.16 15.28
N LYS A 263 -0.89 6.58 15.55
CA LYS A 263 -0.16 6.15 16.75
C LYS A 263 -0.84 6.62 18.03
N GLN A 264 -1.35 7.84 18.07
CA GLN A 264 -2.11 8.37 19.22
C GLN A 264 -3.40 7.58 19.46
N SER A 265 -4.07 7.15 18.37
CA SER A 265 -5.32 6.38 18.44
C SER A 265 -5.10 4.92 18.85
N LEU A 266 -3.89 4.37 18.66
CA LEU A 266 -3.49 3.04 19.10
C LEU A 266 -2.10 3.07 19.73
N PRO A 267 -1.98 3.53 21.00
CA PRO A 267 -0.68 3.73 21.65
C PRO A 267 0.21 2.48 21.74
N LYS A 268 -0.38 1.28 21.76
CA LYS A 268 0.35 0.00 21.75
C LYS A 268 1.01 -0.34 20.41
N ALA A 269 0.61 0.31 19.29
CA ALA A 269 1.19 0.04 17.99
C ALA A 269 2.69 0.37 17.97
N GLN A 270 3.45 -0.40 17.20
CA GLN A 270 4.81 -0.02 16.83
C GLN A 270 4.74 1.11 15.82
N PHE A 271 5.69 2.03 15.87
CA PHE A 271 5.68 3.23 15.06
C PHE A 271 7.09 3.60 14.63
N GLN A 272 7.29 3.88 13.37
CA GLN A 272 8.57 4.35 12.86
C GLN A 272 8.38 5.33 11.70
N ILE A 273 9.08 6.47 11.77
CA ILE A 273 9.31 7.35 10.63
C ILE A 273 10.60 6.89 9.93
N LEU A 274 10.49 6.65 8.63
CA LEU A 274 11.60 6.20 7.80
C LEU A 274 12.23 7.41 7.10
N LYS A 275 13.51 7.63 7.43
CA LYS A 275 14.26 8.77 6.91
C LYS A 275 14.44 8.65 5.39
N ASP A 276 14.29 9.79 4.72
CA ASP A 276 14.49 9.92 3.27
C ASP A 276 13.65 8.93 2.43
N MET A 277 12.47 8.55 2.92
CA MET A 277 11.51 7.73 2.17
C MET A 277 10.32 8.57 1.72
N ASN A 278 9.95 8.45 0.45
CA ASN A 278 8.77 9.11 -0.11
C ASN A 278 7.55 8.17 -0.22
N HIS A 279 6.45 8.66 -0.79
CA HIS A 279 5.19 7.92 -0.89
C HIS A 279 5.28 6.63 -1.71
N VAL A 280 6.13 6.57 -2.72
CA VAL A 280 6.38 5.36 -3.53
C VAL A 280 7.52 4.50 -2.99
N LEU A 281 7.83 4.65 -1.69
CA LEU A 281 8.74 3.80 -0.91
C LEU A 281 10.22 3.88 -1.33
N LYS A 282 10.58 4.89 -2.12
CA LYS A 282 11.94 5.09 -2.64
C LYS A 282 12.75 6.03 -1.74
N MET A 283 14.06 5.85 -1.76
CA MET A 283 14.97 6.87 -1.24
C MET A 283 14.77 8.18 -2.00
N CYS A 284 14.48 9.24 -1.27
CA CYS A 284 14.29 10.58 -1.81
C CYS A 284 14.64 11.61 -0.73
N GLU A 285 15.73 12.35 -0.93
CA GLU A 285 16.24 13.28 0.09
C GLU A 285 15.53 14.65 0.07
N SER A 286 14.63 14.88 -0.89
CA SER A 286 13.99 16.16 -1.13
C SER A 286 12.47 16.07 -1.25
N VAL A 287 11.77 17.10 -0.79
CA VAL A 287 10.34 17.28 -1.04
C VAL A 287 10.07 18.11 -2.32
N ASP A 288 11.12 18.51 -3.04
CA ASP A 288 10.99 19.18 -4.34
C ASP A 288 10.25 18.29 -5.33
N MET A 289 9.23 18.85 -6.01
CA MET A 289 8.34 18.07 -6.86
C MET A 289 9.03 17.45 -8.08
N GLN A 290 10.08 18.06 -8.61
CA GLN A 290 10.83 17.47 -9.75
C GLN A 290 11.62 16.28 -9.29
N VAL A 291 12.25 16.35 -8.11
CA VAL A 291 12.96 15.24 -7.49
C VAL A 291 12.00 14.10 -7.15
N GLN A 292 10.85 14.41 -6.57
CA GLN A 292 9.80 13.44 -6.26
C GLN A 292 9.32 12.72 -7.54
N GLN A 293 8.95 13.46 -8.58
CA GLN A 293 8.46 12.90 -9.85
C GLN A 293 9.48 11.98 -10.51
N ALA A 294 10.77 12.27 -10.44
CA ALA A 294 11.83 11.42 -10.96
C ALA A 294 11.82 10.03 -10.29
N THR A 295 11.54 9.95 -8.99
CA THR A 295 11.43 8.67 -8.27
C THR A 295 10.15 7.92 -8.63
N TYR A 296 9.04 8.62 -8.83
CA TYR A 296 7.75 8.05 -9.21
C TYR A 296 7.76 7.39 -10.60
N ALA A 297 8.66 7.82 -11.47
CA ALA A 297 8.82 7.31 -12.83
C ALA A 297 10.01 6.34 -12.99
N ASN A 298 10.67 5.94 -11.90
CA ASN A 298 11.84 5.08 -11.95
C ASN A 298 11.56 3.69 -11.36
N PRO A 299 11.31 2.68 -12.21
CA PRO A 299 11.00 1.31 -11.75
C PRO A 299 12.23 0.56 -11.19
N ASP A 300 13.45 1.02 -11.51
CA ASP A 300 14.69 0.34 -11.15
C ASP A 300 15.28 0.87 -9.83
N LEU A 301 14.79 2.03 -9.34
CA LEU A 301 15.22 2.56 -8.06
C LEU A 301 14.69 1.66 -6.93
N PRO A 302 15.56 1.14 -6.05
CA PRO A 302 15.13 0.22 -4.99
C PRO A 302 14.22 0.92 -3.98
N VAL A 303 13.41 0.14 -3.28
CA VAL A 303 12.70 0.62 -2.09
C VAL A 303 13.69 0.87 -0.95
N GLN A 304 13.32 1.75 -0.03
CA GLN A 304 14.15 2.11 1.10
C GLN A 304 14.44 0.88 1.99
N GLU A 305 15.71 0.64 2.28
CA GLU A 305 16.17 -0.60 2.93
C GLU A 305 15.63 -0.76 4.37
N ASP A 306 15.56 0.33 5.16
CA ASP A 306 15.05 0.28 6.53
C ASP A 306 13.56 -0.12 6.57
N LEU A 307 12.80 0.13 5.50
CA LEU A 307 11.43 -0.36 5.34
C LEU A 307 11.40 -1.89 5.40
N LEU A 308 12.25 -2.54 4.60
CA LEU A 308 12.32 -4.00 4.54
C LEU A 308 12.76 -4.60 5.88
N ILE A 309 13.78 -4.03 6.50
CA ILE A 309 14.31 -4.46 7.80
C ILE A 309 13.21 -4.34 8.89
N THR A 310 12.48 -3.25 8.89
CA THR A 310 11.46 -3.00 9.91
C THR A 310 10.26 -3.95 9.75
N ILE A 311 9.81 -4.19 8.53
CA ILE A 311 8.75 -5.16 8.25
C ILE A 311 9.21 -6.58 8.63
N GLU A 312 10.43 -6.97 8.25
CA GLU A 312 10.97 -8.29 8.61
C GLU A 312 10.96 -8.51 10.13
N LYS A 313 11.46 -7.56 10.90
CA LYS A 313 11.45 -7.62 12.36
C LYS A 313 10.05 -7.73 12.96
N PHE A 314 9.07 -7.12 12.35
CA PHE A 314 7.67 -7.19 12.81
C PHE A 314 7.03 -8.53 12.50
N VAL A 315 7.23 -9.06 11.30
CA VAL A 315 6.58 -10.28 10.80
C VAL A 315 7.19 -11.55 11.42
N LYS A 316 8.48 -11.54 11.74
CA LYS A 316 9.21 -12.71 12.27
C LYS A 316 9.31 -12.78 13.81
N ARG A 317 8.52 -12.04 14.51
CA ARG A 317 8.47 -12.04 16.00
C ARG A 317 7.78 -13.24 16.60
#